data_9ab9eb8e874b655333cae6c68fc43c6e
#
_entry.id   9ab9eb8e874b655333cae6c68fc43c6e
#
_cell.length_a   1.000
_cell.length_b   1.000
_cell.length_c   1.000
_cell.angle_alpha   90.00
_cell.angle_beta   90.00
_cell.angle_gamma   90.00
#
_symmetry.space_group_name_H-M   'P 1'
#
loop_
_entity.id
_entity.type
_entity.pdbx_description
1 polymer ?
#
loop_
_entity_poly.entity_id
_entity_poly.type
_entity_poly.pdbx_seq_one_letter_code
_entity_poly.pdbx_strand_id
1 'polypeptide(L)'
;MIPIRMLCTLAAGLLVALCGCGDDAPSFNGVDVTGADWGRGFSLQDPDGRTRTLADFRGKYVLLFFGYTQCPDVCPTALVRAKETKDLLGADGQRVQVIFVTVDPERDTPELMRDYTAAFDPSFLGLRADAEGTKRVAKEFKVFYEKVREGASYTVNHSALTYVFDAQGHLRLALKHTQTAEEYAADLRALMKQSS
;
A
#
# COMPACT_ATOMS: atom_id res chain seq x y z
N MET A 1 60.84 -62.91 1.57
CA MET A 1 60.23 -62.53 0.32
C MET A 1 58.74 -62.33 0.59
N ILE A 2 58.31 -61.08 0.77
CA ILE A 2 56.93 -60.71 1.09
C ILE A 2 56.38 -59.89 -0.08
N PRO A 3 55.26 -60.26 -0.73
CA PRO A 3 54.69 -59.44 -1.78
C PRO A 3 53.84 -58.33 -1.20
N ILE A 4 54.17 -57.13 -1.65
CA ILE A 4 53.43 -55.91 -1.36
C ILE A 4 52.08 -55.97 -2.05
N ARG A 5 51.00 -56.07 -1.29
CA ARG A 5 49.61 -55.90 -1.78
C ARG A 5 49.29 -54.43 -1.89
N MET A 6 49.09 -54.03 -3.10
CA MET A 6 48.62 -52.72 -3.53
C MET A 6 47.20 -52.44 -2.97
N LEU A 7 47.08 -51.52 -2.07
CA LEU A 7 45.78 -51.08 -1.51
C LEU A 7 45.29 -49.90 -2.36
N CYS A 8 44.36 -50.16 -3.30
CA CYS A 8 43.60 -49.12 -3.98
C CYS A 8 42.54 -48.57 -3.05
N THR A 9 42.78 -47.42 -2.49
CA THR A 9 41.75 -46.65 -1.82
C THR A 9 40.93 -45.87 -2.80
N LEU A 10 39.67 -46.28 -3.01
CA LEU A 10 38.64 -45.49 -3.68
C LEU A 10 38.26 -44.29 -2.80
N ALA A 11 38.69 -43.09 -3.19
CA ALA A 11 38.19 -41.87 -2.68
C ALA A 11 36.84 -41.58 -3.34
N ALA A 12 35.73 -41.95 -2.69
CA ALA A 12 34.38 -41.53 -3.10
C ALA A 12 34.22 -40.05 -2.75
N GLY A 13 34.37 -39.18 -3.73
CA GLY A 13 34.08 -37.76 -3.62
C GLY A 13 32.59 -37.53 -3.46
N LEU A 14 32.16 -37.20 -2.25
CA LEU A 14 30.81 -36.74 -1.94
C LEU A 14 30.65 -35.30 -2.48
N LEU A 15 30.16 -35.15 -3.72
CA LEU A 15 29.70 -33.88 -4.24
C LEU A 15 28.41 -33.51 -3.47
N VAL A 16 28.53 -32.67 -2.45
CA VAL A 16 27.41 -31.96 -1.85
C VAL A 16 27.02 -30.86 -2.81
N ALA A 17 25.98 -31.10 -3.63
CA ALA A 17 25.31 -30.07 -4.38
C ALA A 17 24.62 -29.13 -3.38
N LEU A 18 25.26 -28.00 -3.06
CA LEU A 18 24.63 -26.87 -2.41
C LEU A 18 23.62 -26.30 -3.41
N CYS A 19 22.38 -26.80 -3.40
CA CYS A 19 21.24 -26.08 -3.95
C CYS A 19 21.08 -24.84 -3.08
N GLY A 20 21.75 -23.75 -3.46
CA GLY A 20 21.45 -22.42 -2.94
C GLY A 20 20.04 -22.06 -3.41
N CYS A 21 19.02 -22.25 -2.55
CA CYS A 21 17.79 -21.50 -2.65
C CYS A 21 18.16 -20.04 -2.43
N GLY A 22 18.50 -19.33 -3.49
CA GLY A 22 18.47 -17.89 -3.48
C GLY A 22 17.01 -17.51 -3.33
N ASP A 23 16.56 -17.18 -2.13
CA ASP A 23 15.37 -16.34 -1.94
C ASP A 23 15.72 -14.99 -2.58
N ASP A 24 15.46 -14.85 -3.87
CA ASP A 24 15.42 -13.54 -4.51
C ASP A 24 14.25 -12.79 -3.86
N ALA A 25 14.58 -12.06 -2.80
CA ALA A 25 13.62 -11.14 -2.19
C ALA A 25 13.13 -10.23 -3.33
N PRO A 26 11.81 -10.14 -3.57
CA PRO A 26 11.30 -9.37 -4.68
C PRO A 26 11.74 -7.92 -4.53
N SER A 27 12.30 -7.36 -5.59
CA SER A 27 12.60 -5.95 -5.67
C SER A 27 11.31 -5.20 -5.97
N PHE A 28 10.98 -4.21 -5.13
CA PHE A 28 9.86 -3.30 -5.34
C PHE A 28 10.36 -1.97 -5.90
N ASN A 29 9.52 -1.30 -6.70
CA ASN A 29 9.74 0.09 -7.12
C ASN A 29 9.46 1.05 -5.96
N GLY A 30 8.49 0.70 -5.12
CA GLY A 30 8.17 1.39 -3.88
C GLY A 30 9.15 1.06 -2.75
N VAL A 31 9.01 1.78 -1.64
CA VAL A 31 9.79 1.53 -0.44
C VAL A 31 9.17 0.35 0.32
N ASP A 32 9.94 -0.71 0.53
CA ASP A 32 9.52 -1.82 1.40
C ASP A 32 9.57 -1.35 2.87
N VAL A 33 8.42 -1.40 3.52
CA VAL A 33 8.22 -1.03 4.92
C VAL A 33 7.68 -2.21 5.74
N THR A 34 7.88 -3.42 5.24
CA THR A 34 7.48 -4.66 5.93
C THR A 34 8.10 -4.72 7.32
N GLY A 35 7.27 -5.01 8.33
CA GLY A 35 7.70 -5.05 9.73
C GLY A 35 7.78 -3.69 10.42
N ALA A 36 7.31 -2.61 9.78
CA ALA A 36 7.22 -1.30 10.41
C ALA A 36 6.34 -1.35 11.69
N ASP A 37 6.75 -0.62 12.72
CA ASP A 37 6.03 -0.48 13.99
C ASP A 37 4.91 0.57 13.97
N TRP A 38 4.57 1.08 12.79
CA TRP A 38 3.54 2.09 12.51
C TRP A 38 2.64 1.65 11.34
N GLY A 39 1.56 2.41 11.10
CA GLY A 39 0.60 2.08 10.03
C GLY A 39 -0.13 0.77 10.27
N ARG A 40 -0.36 0.41 11.54
CA ARG A 40 -0.94 -0.89 11.95
C ARG A 40 -2.44 -0.95 11.79
N GLY A 41 -3.10 0.20 11.62
CA GLY A 41 -4.54 0.22 11.43
C GLY A 41 -5.17 1.60 11.58
N PHE A 42 -6.46 1.63 11.31
CA PHE A 42 -7.30 2.80 11.48
C PHE A 42 -8.68 2.39 12.01
N SER A 43 -9.40 3.35 12.53
CA SER A 43 -10.83 3.27 12.83
C SER A 43 -11.46 4.58 12.36
N LEU A 44 -12.11 4.56 11.19
CA LEU A 44 -12.61 5.72 10.46
C LEU A 44 -14.05 5.47 10.01
N GLN A 45 -14.80 6.51 9.69
CA GLN A 45 -16.17 6.41 9.20
C GLN A 45 -16.20 6.46 7.67
N ASP A 46 -17.00 5.58 7.08
CA ASP A 46 -17.38 5.68 5.67
C ASP A 46 -18.52 6.73 5.49
N PRO A 47 -18.89 7.06 4.24
CA PRO A 47 -19.96 8.03 3.97
C PRO A 47 -21.35 7.63 4.49
N ASP A 48 -21.56 6.36 4.84
CA ASP A 48 -22.81 5.87 5.44
C ASP A 48 -22.76 5.91 6.99
N GLY A 49 -21.67 6.45 7.57
CA GLY A 49 -21.46 6.53 9.00
C GLY A 49 -21.02 5.24 9.67
N ARG A 50 -20.69 4.19 8.86
CA ARG A 50 -20.19 2.92 9.40
C ARG A 50 -18.72 3.05 9.74
N THR A 51 -18.34 2.57 10.91
CA THR A 51 -16.91 2.46 11.26
C THR A 51 -16.25 1.38 10.43
N ARG A 52 -15.13 1.75 9.79
CA ARG A 52 -14.28 0.87 9.00
C ARG A 52 -12.90 0.74 9.64
N THR A 53 -12.36 -0.46 9.55
CA THR A 53 -11.01 -0.82 10.01
C THR A 53 -10.30 -1.60 8.92
N LEU A 54 -9.01 -1.87 9.04
CA LEU A 54 -8.29 -2.75 8.10
C LEU A 54 -8.87 -4.18 8.07
N ALA A 55 -9.48 -4.64 9.17
CA ALA A 55 -10.09 -5.96 9.23
C ALA A 55 -11.26 -6.14 8.24
N ASP A 56 -11.95 -5.06 7.89
CA ASP A 56 -13.06 -5.08 6.92
C ASP A 56 -12.60 -5.36 5.48
N PHE A 57 -11.30 -5.24 5.24
CA PHE A 57 -10.70 -5.41 3.91
C PHE A 57 -9.80 -6.65 3.81
N ARG A 58 -9.89 -7.58 4.78
CA ARG A 58 -9.19 -8.86 4.72
C ARG A 58 -9.50 -9.60 3.41
N GLY A 59 -8.47 -10.22 2.81
CA GLY A 59 -8.56 -10.85 1.49
C GLY A 59 -8.34 -9.90 0.32
N LYS A 60 -8.25 -8.58 0.57
CA LYS A 60 -7.93 -7.56 -0.46
C LYS A 60 -6.59 -6.90 -0.18
N TYR A 61 -5.93 -6.48 -1.24
CA TYR A 61 -4.80 -5.56 -1.16
C TYR A 61 -5.34 -4.15 -1.06
N VAL A 62 -4.89 -3.36 -0.07
CA VAL A 62 -5.41 -2.02 0.15
C VAL A 62 -4.40 -0.98 -0.31
N LEU A 63 -4.82 -0.07 -1.19
CA LEU A 63 -4.11 1.17 -1.49
C LEU A 63 -4.74 2.29 -0.65
N LEU A 64 -4.02 2.77 0.36
CA LEU A 64 -4.47 3.81 1.28
C LEU A 64 -3.75 5.12 0.98
N PHE A 65 -4.48 6.17 0.65
CA PHE A 65 -3.94 7.50 0.37
C PHE A 65 -4.59 8.55 1.25
N PHE A 66 -3.77 9.44 1.83
CA PHE A 66 -4.23 10.60 2.59
C PHE A 66 -4.26 11.84 1.72
N GLY A 67 -5.38 12.58 1.75
CA GLY A 67 -5.55 13.76 0.93
C GLY A 67 -6.77 14.57 1.33
N TYR A 68 -7.25 15.44 0.45
CA TYR A 68 -8.49 16.21 0.64
C TYR A 68 -9.12 16.53 -0.72
N THR A 69 -10.44 16.72 -0.75
CA THR A 69 -11.19 16.80 -2.02
C THR A 69 -10.88 18.06 -2.82
N GLN A 70 -10.47 19.14 -2.17
CA GLN A 70 -10.14 20.42 -2.82
C GLN A 70 -8.65 20.54 -3.19
N CYS A 71 -7.89 19.44 -3.16
CA CYS A 71 -6.52 19.42 -3.64
C CYS A 71 -6.51 19.58 -5.17
N PRO A 72 -5.77 20.58 -5.72
CA PRO A 72 -5.86 20.89 -7.14
C PRO A 72 -5.07 19.95 -8.05
N ASP A 73 -4.17 19.12 -7.52
CA ASP A 73 -3.20 18.37 -8.33
C ASP A 73 -2.93 16.95 -7.82
N VAL A 74 -2.23 16.79 -6.70
CA VAL A 74 -1.67 15.49 -6.28
C VAL A 74 -2.77 14.46 -5.95
N CYS A 75 -3.87 14.88 -5.30
CA CYS A 75 -4.92 13.96 -4.89
C CYS A 75 -5.70 13.37 -6.07
N PRO A 76 -6.22 14.15 -7.03
CA PRO A 76 -6.87 13.57 -8.21
C PRO A 76 -5.90 12.71 -9.04
N THR A 77 -4.64 13.13 -9.20
CA THR A 77 -3.63 12.35 -9.91
C THR A 77 -3.37 11.00 -9.23
N ALA A 78 -3.32 10.95 -7.90
CA ALA A 78 -3.15 9.70 -7.15
C ALA A 78 -4.34 8.74 -7.34
N LEU A 79 -5.58 9.23 -7.36
CA LEU A 79 -6.77 8.40 -7.57
C LEU A 79 -6.88 7.91 -9.03
N VAL A 80 -6.54 8.75 -10.03
CA VAL A 80 -6.42 8.32 -11.43
C VAL A 80 -5.40 7.19 -11.54
N ARG A 81 -4.21 7.37 -10.98
CA ARG A 81 -3.16 6.34 -10.97
C ARG A 81 -3.63 5.04 -10.31
N ALA A 82 -4.33 5.13 -9.18
CA ALA A 82 -4.86 3.94 -8.51
C ALA A 82 -5.89 3.20 -9.39
N LYS A 83 -6.71 3.93 -10.14
CA LYS A 83 -7.63 3.34 -11.12
C LYS A 83 -6.89 2.66 -12.26
N GLU A 84 -5.94 3.35 -12.89
CA GLU A 84 -5.10 2.79 -13.96
C GLU A 84 -4.35 1.54 -13.48
N THR A 85 -3.85 1.56 -12.24
CA THR A 85 -3.23 0.39 -11.61
C THR A 85 -4.19 -0.80 -11.55
N LYS A 86 -5.45 -0.60 -11.14
CA LYS A 86 -6.47 -1.66 -11.11
C LYS A 86 -6.76 -2.18 -12.53
N ASP A 87 -6.86 -1.28 -13.50
CA ASP A 87 -7.10 -1.66 -14.91
C ASP A 87 -5.94 -2.51 -15.45
N LEU A 88 -4.68 -2.12 -15.20
CA LEU A 88 -3.48 -2.85 -15.57
C LEU A 88 -3.38 -4.24 -14.92
N LEU A 89 -3.93 -4.41 -13.72
CA LEU A 89 -3.99 -5.70 -13.04
C LEU A 89 -5.06 -6.64 -13.63
N GLY A 90 -5.98 -6.14 -14.42
CA GLY A 90 -7.05 -6.95 -15.03
C GLY A 90 -7.93 -7.60 -13.96
N ALA A 91 -8.10 -8.92 -14.01
CA ALA A 91 -8.91 -9.66 -13.04
C ALA A 91 -8.44 -9.49 -11.59
N ASP A 92 -7.13 -9.40 -11.36
CA ASP A 92 -6.57 -9.16 -10.02
C ASP A 92 -6.89 -7.75 -9.48
N GLY A 93 -7.23 -6.80 -10.33
CA GLY A 93 -7.69 -5.47 -9.91
C GLY A 93 -8.93 -5.50 -9.01
N GLN A 94 -9.77 -6.55 -9.11
CA GLN A 94 -10.91 -6.77 -8.22
C GLN A 94 -10.49 -7.11 -6.77
N ARG A 95 -9.25 -7.56 -6.59
CA ARG A 95 -8.66 -7.85 -5.28
C ARG A 95 -8.06 -6.60 -4.63
N VAL A 96 -8.05 -5.46 -5.34
CA VAL A 96 -7.51 -4.19 -4.84
C VAL A 96 -8.64 -3.30 -4.36
N GLN A 97 -8.56 -2.84 -3.11
CA GLN A 97 -9.40 -1.81 -2.53
C GLN A 97 -8.63 -0.49 -2.44
N VAL A 98 -9.14 0.55 -3.05
CA VAL A 98 -8.59 1.91 -2.90
C VAL A 98 -9.36 2.64 -1.79
N ILE A 99 -8.64 3.23 -0.86
CA ILE A 99 -9.17 4.00 0.25
C ILE A 99 -8.54 5.38 0.25
N PHE A 100 -9.38 6.40 0.21
CA PHE A 100 -9.01 7.80 0.33
C PHE A 100 -9.39 8.30 1.73
N VAL A 101 -8.41 8.73 2.53
CA VAL A 101 -8.62 9.24 3.89
C VAL A 101 -8.45 10.75 3.88
N THR A 102 -9.48 11.49 4.30
CA THR A 102 -9.35 12.94 4.34
C THR A 102 -8.49 13.43 5.50
N VAL A 103 -7.65 14.42 5.21
CA VAL A 103 -6.91 15.24 6.19
C VAL A 103 -7.59 16.59 6.44
N ASP A 104 -8.74 16.84 5.82
CA ASP A 104 -9.52 18.07 5.95
C ASP A 104 -11.01 17.80 6.27
N PRO A 105 -11.30 17.19 7.41
CA PRO A 105 -12.67 16.79 7.76
C PRO A 105 -13.65 17.95 7.94
N GLU A 106 -13.15 19.20 8.01
CA GLU A 106 -14.00 20.40 8.11
C GLU A 106 -14.71 20.69 6.79
N ARG A 107 -14.03 20.51 5.64
CA ARG A 107 -14.59 20.74 4.30
C ARG A 107 -15.11 19.46 3.64
N ASP A 108 -14.49 18.34 3.91
CA ASP A 108 -14.80 17.06 3.28
C ASP A 108 -15.96 16.38 4.04
N THR A 109 -17.19 16.69 3.64
CA THR A 109 -18.40 16.04 4.19
C THR A 109 -18.50 14.58 3.72
N PRO A 110 -19.32 13.72 4.37
CA PRO A 110 -19.56 12.35 3.93
C PRO A 110 -20.03 12.28 2.47
N GLU A 111 -20.96 13.15 2.08
CA GLU A 111 -21.51 13.21 0.72
C GLU A 111 -20.43 13.57 -0.28
N LEU A 112 -19.65 14.63 0.01
CA LEU A 112 -18.55 15.06 -0.86
C LEU A 112 -17.48 13.97 -1.03
N MET A 113 -17.14 13.26 0.05
CA MET A 113 -16.20 12.13 0.01
C MET A 113 -16.72 10.99 -0.86
N ARG A 114 -18.02 10.66 -0.77
CA ARG A 114 -18.66 9.64 -1.63
C ARG A 114 -18.57 10.02 -3.09
N ASP A 115 -19.03 11.22 -3.43
CA ASP A 115 -19.10 11.70 -4.80
C ASP A 115 -17.71 11.83 -5.42
N TYR A 116 -16.76 12.37 -4.65
CA TYR A 116 -15.38 12.55 -5.07
C TYR A 116 -14.71 11.21 -5.41
N THR A 117 -14.77 10.23 -4.52
CA THR A 117 -14.13 8.94 -4.77
C THR A 117 -14.81 8.14 -5.86
N ALA A 118 -16.16 8.17 -5.94
CA ALA A 118 -16.93 7.48 -6.96
C ALA A 118 -16.72 8.06 -8.37
N ALA A 119 -16.34 9.34 -8.49
CA ALA A 119 -16.00 9.95 -9.77
C ALA A 119 -14.78 9.30 -10.46
N PHE A 120 -13.88 8.68 -9.71
CA PHE A 120 -12.73 7.94 -10.24
C PHE A 120 -13.07 6.46 -10.48
N ASP A 121 -13.66 5.81 -9.50
CA ASP A 121 -14.10 4.41 -9.59
C ASP A 121 -15.18 4.16 -8.52
N PRO A 122 -16.35 3.57 -8.86
CA PRO A 122 -17.42 3.30 -7.89
C PRO A 122 -17.00 2.39 -6.72
N SER A 123 -15.92 1.63 -6.85
CA SER A 123 -15.39 0.78 -5.78
C SER A 123 -14.47 1.50 -4.81
N PHE A 124 -14.07 2.76 -5.11
CA PHE A 124 -13.21 3.53 -4.23
C PHE A 124 -14.00 4.00 -3.00
N LEU A 125 -13.33 4.01 -1.86
CA LEU A 125 -13.97 4.33 -0.59
C LEU A 125 -13.31 5.55 0.04
N GLY A 126 -14.10 6.59 0.28
CA GLY A 126 -13.70 7.73 1.09
C GLY A 126 -13.90 7.45 2.57
N LEU A 127 -12.89 7.70 3.40
CA LEU A 127 -12.98 7.57 4.85
C LEU A 127 -12.64 8.89 5.54
N ARG A 128 -13.29 9.14 6.68
CA ARG A 128 -13.09 10.35 7.48
C ARG A 128 -13.18 10.08 8.97
N ALA A 129 -12.70 11.03 9.77
CA ALA A 129 -12.93 11.12 11.19
C ALA A 129 -13.22 12.60 11.56
N ASP A 130 -13.45 12.89 12.84
CA ASP A 130 -13.35 14.26 13.35
C ASP A 130 -11.89 14.74 13.37
N ALA A 131 -11.67 16.00 13.74
CA ALA A 131 -10.32 16.60 13.73
C ALA A 131 -9.33 15.82 14.61
N GLU A 132 -9.75 15.35 15.78
CA GLU A 132 -8.89 14.58 16.68
C GLU A 132 -8.63 13.16 16.16
N GLY A 133 -9.62 12.51 15.56
CA GLY A 133 -9.46 11.22 14.87
C GLY A 133 -8.52 11.32 13.68
N THR A 134 -8.62 12.41 12.90
CA THR A 134 -7.71 12.69 11.78
C THR A 134 -6.27 12.86 12.28
N LYS A 135 -6.04 13.59 13.36
CA LYS A 135 -4.70 13.71 13.97
C LYS A 135 -4.15 12.35 14.43
N ARG A 136 -4.99 11.53 15.08
CA ARG A 136 -4.58 10.19 15.54
C ARG A 136 -4.16 9.29 14.36
N VAL A 137 -4.99 9.22 13.31
CA VAL A 137 -4.67 8.37 12.15
C VAL A 137 -3.48 8.89 11.38
N ALA A 138 -3.35 10.20 11.17
CA ALA A 138 -2.18 10.79 10.53
C ALA A 138 -0.89 10.48 11.31
N LYS A 139 -0.92 10.57 12.64
CA LYS A 139 0.21 10.19 13.50
C LYS A 139 0.56 8.69 13.36
N GLU A 140 -0.44 7.81 13.36
CA GLU A 140 -0.25 6.35 13.19
C GLU A 140 0.45 6.02 11.87
N PHE A 141 0.11 6.75 10.80
CA PHE A 141 0.70 6.57 9.47
C PHE A 141 1.91 7.45 9.17
N LYS A 142 2.40 8.22 10.15
CA LYS A 142 3.48 9.20 9.99
C LYS A 142 3.20 10.20 8.86
N VAL A 143 1.93 10.54 8.66
CA VAL A 143 1.49 11.52 7.67
C VAL A 143 1.60 12.91 8.27
N PHE A 144 2.40 13.75 7.63
CA PHE A 144 2.40 15.19 7.88
C PHE A 144 1.23 15.82 7.13
N TYR A 145 0.53 16.75 7.76
CA TYR A 145 -0.42 17.66 7.10
C TYR A 145 -0.51 18.99 7.84
N GLU A 146 -0.67 20.08 7.11
CA GLU A 146 -0.72 21.44 7.63
C GLU A 146 -1.60 22.32 6.75
N LYS A 147 -2.49 23.09 7.37
CA LYS A 147 -3.29 24.10 6.67
C LYS A 147 -2.45 25.34 6.39
N VAL A 148 -2.40 25.74 5.12
CA VAL A 148 -1.70 26.92 4.65
C VAL A 148 -2.73 27.92 4.12
N ARG A 149 -2.80 29.10 4.72
CA ARG A 149 -3.77 30.13 4.35
C ARG A 149 -3.47 30.68 2.95
N GLU A 150 -4.51 30.76 2.11
CA GLU A 150 -4.48 31.35 0.78
C GLU A 150 -5.65 32.33 0.61
N GLY A 151 -5.37 33.64 0.82
CA GLY A 151 -6.41 34.68 0.77
C GLY A 151 -7.53 34.44 1.79
N ALA A 152 -8.77 34.27 1.30
CA ALA A 152 -9.94 33.98 2.10
C ALA A 152 -10.16 32.47 2.36
N SER A 153 -9.30 31.58 1.78
CA SER A 153 -9.37 30.12 1.88
C SER A 153 -8.07 29.56 2.46
N TYR A 154 -7.85 28.25 2.32
CA TYR A 154 -6.61 27.57 2.65
C TYR A 154 -6.40 26.33 1.77
N THR A 155 -5.16 25.97 1.57
CA THR A 155 -4.74 24.65 1.08
C THR A 155 -4.26 23.78 2.23
N VAL A 156 -4.06 22.48 1.98
CA VAL A 156 -3.45 21.58 2.96
C VAL A 156 -2.21 20.93 2.36
N ASN A 157 -1.04 21.31 2.87
CA ASN A 157 0.18 20.58 2.59
C ASN A 157 0.15 19.25 3.30
N HIS A 158 0.40 18.14 2.60
CA HIS A 158 0.40 16.82 3.22
C HIS A 158 1.39 15.87 2.55
N SER A 159 1.74 14.78 3.26
CA SER A 159 2.54 13.70 2.70
C SER A 159 1.77 13.01 1.56
N ALA A 160 2.44 12.78 0.42
CA ALA A 160 1.84 12.25 -0.81
C ALA A 160 2.28 10.78 -1.07
N LEU A 161 2.23 9.95 -0.05
CA LEU A 161 2.53 8.52 -0.16
C LEU A 161 1.24 7.71 -0.24
N THR A 162 1.26 6.65 -1.05
CA THR A 162 0.23 5.61 -1.04
C THR A 162 0.76 4.40 -0.27
N TYR A 163 0.07 4.02 0.79
CA TYR A 163 0.42 2.86 1.61
C TYR A 163 -0.25 1.61 1.06
N VAL A 164 0.52 0.53 0.95
CA VAL A 164 0.02 -0.75 0.43
C VAL A 164 -0.03 -1.78 1.54
N PHE A 165 -1.21 -2.36 1.74
CA PHE A 165 -1.42 -3.48 2.64
C PHE A 165 -1.65 -4.76 1.85
N ASP A 166 -1.12 -5.87 2.37
CA ASP A 166 -1.40 -7.20 1.83
C ASP A 166 -2.81 -7.70 2.22
N ALA A 167 -3.18 -8.86 1.69
CA ALA A 167 -4.48 -9.48 1.95
C ALA A 167 -4.69 -9.88 3.43
N GLN A 168 -3.62 -9.96 4.21
CA GLN A 168 -3.64 -10.19 5.65
C GLN A 168 -3.77 -8.89 6.46
N GLY A 169 -3.72 -7.73 5.79
CA GLY A 169 -3.81 -6.40 6.40
C GLY A 169 -2.51 -5.94 7.06
N HIS A 170 -1.35 -6.46 6.61
CA HIS A 170 -0.06 -5.96 7.03
C HIS A 170 0.43 -4.89 6.07
N LEU A 171 0.99 -3.82 6.60
CA LEU A 171 1.63 -2.78 5.81
C LEU A 171 2.89 -3.34 5.16
N ARG A 172 2.99 -3.20 3.83
CA ARG A 172 4.08 -3.75 3.04
C ARG A 172 4.89 -2.69 2.32
N LEU A 173 4.25 -1.76 1.63
CA LEU A 173 4.96 -0.77 0.81
C LEU A 173 4.46 0.65 1.08
N ALA A 174 5.35 1.61 0.85
CA ALA A 174 5.03 3.03 0.70
C ALA A 174 5.42 3.47 -0.73
N LEU A 175 4.42 3.76 -1.55
CA LEU A 175 4.59 4.14 -2.96
C LEU A 175 4.62 5.67 -3.07
N LYS A 176 5.54 6.19 -3.88
CA LYS A 176 5.70 7.63 -4.10
C LYS A 176 4.69 8.11 -5.15
N HIS A 177 4.22 9.35 -5.02
CA HIS A 177 3.35 9.99 -6.01
C HIS A 177 4.01 10.20 -7.38
N THR A 178 5.34 10.08 -7.48
CA THR A 178 6.10 10.17 -8.73
C THR A 178 6.18 8.87 -9.50
N GLN A 179 5.80 7.74 -8.90
CA GLN A 179 5.79 6.43 -9.56
C GLN A 179 4.60 6.34 -10.52
N THR A 180 4.75 5.52 -11.57
CA THR A 180 3.70 5.29 -12.57
C THR A 180 2.69 4.23 -12.13
N ALA A 181 1.58 4.11 -12.84
CA ALA A 181 0.59 3.04 -12.61
C ALA A 181 1.16 1.65 -12.91
N GLU A 182 2.07 1.53 -13.89
CA GLU A 182 2.78 0.30 -14.23
C GLU A 182 3.68 -0.16 -13.08
N GLU A 183 4.41 0.76 -12.45
CA GLU A 183 5.25 0.47 -11.28
C GLU A 183 4.40 0.04 -10.09
N TYR A 184 3.26 0.69 -9.82
CA TYR A 184 2.29 0.28 -8.81
C TYR A 184 1.76 -1.13 -9.10
N ALA A 185 1.37 -1.41 -10.35
CA ALA A 185 0.86 -2.72 -10.75
C ALA A 185 1.93 -3.80 -10.65
N ALA A 186 3.19 -3.49 -10.98
CA ALA A 186 4.32 -4.42 -10.84
C ALA A 186 4.54 -4.80 -9.37
N ASP A 187 4.54 -3.82 -8.47
CA ASP A 187 4.70 -4.03 -7.02
C ASP A 187 3.55 -4.86 -6.44
N LEU A 188 2.30 -4.56 -6.82
CA LEU A 188 1.14 -5.34 -6.39
C LEU A 188 1.20 -6.79 -6.89
N ARG A 189 1.59 -7.03 -8.16
CA ARG A 189 1.79 -8.40 -8.68
C ARG A 189 2.86 -9.15 -7.90
N ALA A 190 3.96 -8.48 -7.55
CA ALA A 190 5.02 -9.08 -6.75
C ALA A 190 4.52 -9.48 -5.34
N LEU A 191 3.73 -8.61 -4.68
CA LEU A 191 3.09 -8.92 -3.40
C LEU A 191 2.09 -10.08 -3.51
N MET A 192 1.28 -10.11 -4.57
CA MET A 192 0.29 -11.16 -4.81
C MET A 192 0.93 -12.54 -4.98
N LYS A 193 2.10 -12.62 -5.62
CA LYS A 193 2.86 -13.85 -5.77
C LYS A 193 3.44 -14.38 -4.46
N GLN A 194 3.76 -13.51 -3.49
CA GLN A 194 4.25 -13.94 -2.16
C GLN A 194 3.15 -14.54 -1.28
N SER A 195 1.89 -14.22 -1.57
CA SER A 195 0.74 -14.63 -0.75
C SER A 195 0.00 -15.84 -1.33
N SER A 196 0.52 -16.44 -2.40
CA SER A 196 -0.01 -17.65 -3.08
C SER A 196 0.74 -18.93 -2.62
#